data_54248663ebeefa6efafb66b46a112216
#
_entry.id   54248663ebeefa6efafb66b46a112216
#
_cell.length_a   1.000
_cell.length_b   1.000
_cell.length_c   1.000
_cell.angle_alpha   90.00
_cell.angle_beta   90.00
_cell.angle_gamma   90.00
#
_symmetry.space_group_name_H-M   'P 1'
#
loop_
_entity.id
_entity.type
_entity.pdbx_description
1 polymer ?
#
loop_
_entity_poly.entity_id
_entity_poly.type
_entity_poly.pdbx_seq_one_letter_code
_entity_poly.pdbx_strand_id
1 'polypeptide(L)'
;MPTTQITHETIADIPLLMHILHDQLEYDKLLDQIDPPHGNWQGLSLGKTMVTWLTHILSEGNHYMSHVQDWVAQSSHLWTGLWGQAVRPLDVSDDRLAEVARRLSLSEVWEPLEQKITQRMVRVYALATEQVRLDTTTAKVYGGSDVSVLFQRGHSKDHRPDLRQLKVMLAALDPLGVLVGADVVPGNTADDGLYVLMIARLRSTLPAKGLLYIGDCKMGALATRAYVVRTGNSYLTPLAQVGGLPEQLDKWVDDAVRGKVHLQPILDVDGNTSLGEAY
;
A
#
# COMPACT_ATOMS: atom_id res chain seq x y z
N MET A 1 30.33 2.96 -47.22
CA MET A 1 30.08 3.96 -46.15
C MET A 1 29.05 3.33 -45.20
N PRO A 2 29.21 3.40 -43.89
CA PRO A 2 28.18 2.92 -43.01
C PRO A 2 26.89 3.76 -43.20
N THR A 3 25.80 3.16 -43.49
CA THR A 3 24.47 3.80 -43.60
C THR A 3 24.04 4.19 -42.19
N THR A 4 23.89 5.49 -41.92
CA THR A 4 23.30 5.96 -40.66
C THR A 4 21.82 5.66 -40.70
N GLN A 5 21.37 4.81 -39.79
CA GLN A 5 19.97 4.53 -39.61
C GLN A 5 19.41 5.46 -38.50
N ILE A 6 18.40 6.22 -38.83
CA ILE A 6 17.69 7.09 -37.87
C ILE A 6 16.45 6.32 -37.39
N THR A 7 16.33 6.16 -36.08
CA THR A 7 15.14 5.58 -35.41
C THR A 7 14.48 6.64 -34.54
N HIS A 8 13.17 6.57 -34.43
CA HIS A 8 12.39 7.45 -33.55
C HIS A 8 11.81 6.60 -32.41
N GLU A 9 11.97 7.07 -31.18
CA GLU A 9 11.39 6.44 -29.98
C GLU A 9 10.54 7.47 -29.23
N THR A 10 9.43 7.00 -28.64
CA THR A 10 8.60 7.82 -27.75
C THR A 10 9.17 7.75 -26.35
N ILE A 11 9.46 8.90 -25.76
CA ILE A 11 10.06 8.99 -24.41
C ILE A 11 8.99 9.03 -23.32
N ALA A 12 7.87 9.72 -23.56
CA ALA A 12 6.77 9.93 -22.61
C ALA A 12 7.26 10.38 -21.22
N ASP A 13 6.70 9.82 -20.17
CA ASP A 13 7.03 10.08 -18.77
C ASP A 13 8.06 9.08 -18.18
N ILE A 14 8.53 8.14 -18.98
CA ILE A 14 9.47 7.08 -18.56
C ILE A 14 10.68 7.63 -17.80
N PRO A 15 11.42 8.66 -18.31
CA PRO A 15 12.56 9.18 -17.57
C PRO A 15 12.22 9.77 -16.20
N LEU A 16 11.05 10.41 -16.07
CA LEU A 16 10.58 10.95 -14.79
C LEU A 16 10.28 9.83 -13.80
N LEU A 17 9.56 8.80 -14.24
CA LEU A 17 9.24 7.64 -13.39
C LEU A 17 10.51 6.89 -12.98
N MET A 18 11.46 6.72 -13.90
CA MET A 18 12.76 6.12 -13.62
C MET A 18 13.57 6.96 -12.63
N HIS A 19 13.58 8.28 -12.78
CA HIS A 19 14.22 9.15 -11.80
C HIS A 19 13.63 8.96 -10.39
N ILE A 20 12.31 8.84 -10.26
CA ILE A 20 11.66 8.60 -8.97
C ILE A 20 12.00 7.20 -8.45
N LEU A 21 11.71 6.15 -9.23
CA LEU A 21 11.76 4.77 -8.74
C LEU A 21 13.20 4.24 -8.58
N HIS A 22 14.10 4.61 -9.51
CA HIS A 22 15.48 4.13 -9.51
C HIS A 22 16.44 5.08 -8.80
N ASP A 23 16.46 6.41 -9.16
CA ASP A 23 17.45 7.32 -8.61
C ASP A 23 17.13 7.77 -7.19
N GLN A 24 15.85 8.18 -6.93
CA GLN A 24 15.45 8.70 -5.62
C GLN A 24 15.11 7.58 -4.64
N LEU A 25 14.23 6.66 -5.04
CA LEU A 25 13.70 5.63 -4.16
C LEU A 25 14.53 4.35 -4.16
N GLU A 26 15.35 4.10 -5.18
CA GLU A 26 16.28 2.97 -5.30
C GLU A 26 15.58 1.60 -5.18
N TYR A 27 14.34 1.47 -5.67
CA TYR A 27 13.54 0.26 -5.50
C TYR A 27 14.18 -0.98 -6.10
N ASP A 28 14.85 -0.85 -7.22
CA ASP A 28 15.64 -1.92 -7.86
C ASP A 28 16.76 -2.42 -6.94
N LYS A 29 17.52 -1.50 -6.35
CA LYS A 29 18.64 -1.83 -5.46
C LYS A 29 18.14 -2.45 -4.16
N LEU A 30 17.00 -1.97 -3.63
CA LEU A 30 16.40 -2.52 -2.41
C LEU A 30 15.99 -3.99 -2.61
N LEU A 31 15.35 -4.32 -3.73
CA LEU A 31 14.96 -5.69 -4.02
C LEU A 31 16.19 -6.58 -4.26
N ASP A 32 17.15 -6.12 -5.09
CA ASP A 32 18.36 -6.88 -5.39
C ASP A 32 19.25 -7.15 -4.16
N GLN A 33 19.17 -6.30 -3.12
CA GLN A 33 19.84 -6.53 -1.84
C GLN A 33 19.15 -7.58 -0.97
N ILE A 34 17.83 -7.65 -1.02
CA ILE A 34 17.02 -8.60 -0.22
C ILE A 34 17.05 -9.97 -0.89
N ASP A 35 16.88 -9.98 -2.18
CA ASP A 35 16.77 -11.18 -3.01
C ASP A 35 17.69 -11.07 -4.23
N PRO A 36 19.00 -11.27 -4.03
CA PRO A 36 19.99 -11.13 -5.09
C PRO A 36 19.71 -12.14 -6.21
N PRO A 37 19.87 -11.72 -7.48
CA PRO A 37 19.66 -12.60 -8.63
C PRO A 37 20.61 -13.80 -8.56
N HIS A 38 20.09 -14.97 -8.94
CA HIS A 38 20.89 -16.19 -9.00
C HIS A 38 22.09 -16.02 -9.95
N GLY A 39 23.22 -16.66 -9.66
CA GLY A 39 24.46 -16.50 -10.43
C GLY A 39 24.37 -16.78 -11.94
N ASN A 40 23.36 -17.54 -12.39
CA ASN A 40 23.08 -17.77 -13.81
C ASN A 40 22.07 -16.77 -14.40
N TRP A 41 21.61 -15.79 -13.64
CA TRP A 41 20.68 -14.78 -14.11
C TRP A 41 21.37 -13.86 -15.11
N GLN A 42 20.77 -13.66 -16.29
CA GLN A 42 21.30 -12.79 -17.35
C GLN A 42 20.31 -11.67 -17.66
N GLY A 43 20.83 -10.54 -18.13
CA GLY A 43 20.06 -9.35 -18.48
C GLY A 43 19.75 -8.49 -17.26
N LEU A 44 18.56 -7.87 -17.23
CA LEU A 44 18.15 -7.05 -16.10
C LEU A 44 18.04 -7.89 -14.81
N SER A 45 18.51 -7.35 -13.69
CA SER A 45 18.32 -7.96 -12.36
C SER A 45 16.84 -8.04 -11.99
N LEU A 46 16.51 -8.75 -10.92
CA LEU A 46 15.14 -8.87 -10.41
C LEU A 46 14.55 -7.49 -10.09
N GLY A 47 15.31 -6.64 -9.39
CA GLY A 47 14.91 -5.29 -9.03
C GLY A 47 14.74 -4.38 -10.26
N LYS A 48 15.66 -4.43 -11.22
CA LYS A 48 15.53 -3.67 -12.47
C LYS A 48 14.32 -4.12 -13.29
N THR A 49 14.05 -5.43 -13.36
CA THR A 49 12.85 -5.97 -14.02
C THR A 49 11.58 -5.47 -13.33
N MET A 50 11.54 -5.49 -12.00
CA MET A 50 10.42 -4.96 -11.20
C MET A 50 10.19 -3.47 -11.49
N VAL A 51 11.23 -2.64 -11.46
CA VAL A 51 11.10 -1.18 -11.69
C VAL A 51 10.67 -0.90 -13.13
N THR A 52 11.17 -1.65 -14.10
CA THR A 52 10.71 -1.52 -15.51
C THR A 52 9.23 -1.84 -15.64
N TRP A 53 8.75 -2.90 -14.98
CA TRP A 53 7.33 -3.26 -14.94
C TRP A 53 6.48 -2.21 -14.22
N LEU A 54 6.91 -1.72 -13.07
CA LEU A 54 6.22 -0.63 -12.36
C LEU A 54 6.13 0.64 -13.22
N THR A 55 7.19 0.96 -13.95
CA THR A 55 7.19 2.10 -14.88
C THR A 55 6.14 1.92 -15.97
N HIS A 56 6.04 0.72 -16.56
CA HIS A 56 4.97 0.40 -17.51
C HIS A 56 3.58 0.56 -16.90
N ILE A 57 3.35 0.03 -15.70
CA ILE A 57 2.05 0.14 -15.03
C ILE A 57 1.66 1.61 -14.83
N LEU A 58 2.60 2.44 -14.37
CA LEU A 58 2.36 3.85 -14.07
C LEU A 58 2.20 4.70 -15.34
N SER A 59 3.00 4.43 -16.37
CA SER A 59 2.96 5.18 -17.64
C SER A 59 1.73 4.84 -18.48
N GLU A 60 1.38 3.55 -18.58
CA GLU A 60 0.32 3.07 -19.47
C GLU A 60 -1.02 2.86 -18.77
N GLY A 61 -1.07 2.95 -17.44
CA GLY A 61 -2.27 2.58 -16.66
C GLY A 61 -2.66 1.11 -16.85
N ASN A 62 -1.73 0.26 -17.22
CA ASN A 62 -1.95 -1.13 -17.62
C ASN A 62 -1.02 -2.08 -16.87
N HIS A 63 -1.58 -3.09 -16.21
CA HIS A 63 -0.83 -4.06 -15.43
C HIS A 63 -0.64 -5.43 -16.12
N TYR A 64 -1.07 -5.59 -17.37
CA TYR A 64 -0.90 -6.83 -18.11
C TYR A 64 0.57 -7.10 -18.45
N MET A 65 1.11 -8.20 -17.94
CA MET A 65 2.51 -8.61 -18.17
C MET A 65 2.82 -8.79 -19.66
N SER A 66 1.87 -9.32 -20.42
CA SER A 66 2.01 -9.60 -21.86
C SER A 66 2.29 -8.36 -22.73
N HIS A 67 2.04 -7.17 -22.22
CA HIS A 67 2.28 -5.93 -22.99
C HIS A 67 3.65 -5.32 -22.75
N VAL A 68 4.32 -5.67 -21.65
CA VAL A 68 5.57 -5.02 -21.21
C VAL A 68 6.71 -5.27 -22.18
N GLN A 69 6.83 -6.50 -22.71
CA GLN A 69 7.89 -6.85 -23.64
C GLN A 69 7.85 -6.00 -24.92
N ASP A 70 6.67 -5.86 -25.54
CA ASP A 70 6.49 -5.09 -26.76
C ASP A 70 6.65 -3.59 -26.50
N TRP A 71 6.21 -3.10 -25.36
CA TRP A 71 6.38 -1.72 -24.93
C TRP A 71 7.87 -1.36 -24.76
N VAL A 72 8.66 -2.22 -24.12
CA VAL A 72 10.12 -2.03 -24.00
C VAL A 72 10.80 -2.12 -25.35
N ALA A 73 10.34 -3.02 -26.24
CA ALA A 73 10.91 -3.15 -27.60
C ALA A 73 10.79 -1.87 -28.43
N GLN A 74 9.70 -1.10 -28.25
CA GLN A 74 9.46 0.16 -29.00
C GLN A 74 10.43 1.30 -28.59
N SER A 75 11.09 1.20 -27.43
CA SER A 75 11.98 2.22 -26.88
C SER A 75 13.27 1.61 -26.30
N SER A 76 13.83 0.61 -26.97
CA SER A 76 14.95 -0.19 -26.46
C SER A 76 16.22 0.62 -26.22
N HIS A 77 16.48 1.67 -27.03
CA HIS A 77 17.64 2.55 -26.84
C HIS A 77 17.46 3.44 -25.61
N LEU A 78 16.24 3.96 -25.39
CA LEU A 78 15.90 4.70 -24.18
C LEU A 78 16.18 3.85 -22.93
N TRP A 79 15.65 2.62 -22.89
CA TRP A 79 15.84 1.71 -21.76
C TRP A 79 17.33 1.36 -21.55
N THR A 80 18.07 1.13 -22.63
CA THR A 80 19.51 0.88 -22.56
C THR A 80 20.26 2.09 -21.97
N GLY A 81 19.85 3.31 -22.35
CA GLY A 81 20.43 4.55 -21.79
C GLY A 81 20.09 4.72 -20.30
N LEU A 82 18.84 4.52 -19.91
CA LEU A 82 18.37 4.66 -18.52
C LEU A 82 19.02 3.65 -17.58
N TRP A 83 19.15 2.39 -18.00
CA TRP A 83 19.77 1.34 -17.18
C TRP A 83 21.29 1.30 -17.25
N GLY A 84 21.92 2.03 -18.21
CA GLY A 84 23.36 2.00 -18.44
C GLY A 84 23.89 0.61 -18.87
N GLN A 85 23.01 -0.26 -19.36
CA GLN A 85 23.34 -1.60 -19.87
C GLN A 85 22.36 -1.99 -20.98
N ALA A 86 22.79 -2.92 -21.85
CA ALA A 86 21.92 -3.42 -22.90
C ALA A 86 20.62 -4.04 -22.33
N VAL A 87 19.49 -3.56 -22.82
CA VAL A 87 18.16 -4.08 -22.46
C VAL A 87 17.56 -4.78 -23.65
N ARG A 88 17.21 -6.06 -23.47
CA ARG A 88 16.55 -6.85 -24.49
C ARG A 88 15.08 -6.99 -24.13
N PRO A 89 14.16 -7.04 -25.09
CA PRO A 89 12.73 -7.27 -24.80
C PRO A 89 12.49 -8.51 -23.94
N LEU A 90 13.26 -9.59 -24.14
CA LEU A 90 13.18 -10.81 -23.36
C LEU A 90 13.57 -10.63 -21.87
N ASP A 91 14.23 -9.54 -21.49
CA ASP A 91 14.56 -9.27 -20.09
C ASP A 91 13.31 -8.88 -19.27
N VAL A 92 12.19 -8.58 -19.94
CA VAL A 92 10.87 -8.27 -19.34
C VAL A 92 9.76 -9.11 -19.96
N SER A 93 10.07 -10.34 -20.37
CA SER A 93 9.06 -11.31 -20.82
C SER A 93 8.09 -11.70 -19.70
N ASP A 94 6.92 -12.24 -20.07
CA ASP A 94 5.90 -12.71 -19.12
C ASP A 94 6.48 -13.64 -18.06
N ASP A 95 7.36 -14.59 -18.45
CA ASP A 95 8.00 -15.51 -17.53
C ASP A 95 8.91 -14.78 -16.52
N ARG A 96 9.62 -13.74 -16.98
CA ARG A 96 10.47 -12.90 -16.11
C ARG A 96 9.63 -12.10 -15.11
N LEU A 97 8.54 -11.51 -15.57
CA LEU A 97 7.61 -10.76 -14.74
C LEU A 97 6.86 -11.67 -13.76
N ALA A 98 6.48 -12.87 -14.20
CA ALA A 98 5.89 -13.89 -13.34
C ALA A 98 6.87 -14.33 -12.23
N GLU A 99 8.18 -14.45 -12.53
CA GLU A 99 9.18 -14.75 -11.50
C GLU A 99 9.31 -13.58 -10.51
N VAL A 100 9.30 -12.32 -10.96
CA VAL A 100 9.25 -11.14 -10.06
C VAL A 100 8.03 -11.24 -9.14
N ALA A 101 6.83 -11.47 -9.69
CA ALA A 101 5.62 -11.58 -8.89
C ALA A 101 5.70 -12.75 -7.89
N ARG A 102 6.24 -13.90 -8.32
CA ARG A 102 6.45 -15.07 -7.47
C ARG A 102 7.40 -14.76 -6.30
N ARG A 103 8.51 -14.06 -6.57
CA ARG A 103 9.46 -13.66 -5.51
C ARG A 103 8.85 -12.68 -4.54
N LEU A 104 8.14 -11.67 -5.04
CA LEU A 104 7.43 -10.70 -4.22
C LEU A 104 6.28 -11.30 -3.39
N SER A 105 5.76 -12.48 -3.76
CA SER A 105 4.73 -13.18 -2.97
C SER A 105 5.29 -13.92 -1.75
N LEU A 106 6.61 -14.03 -1.61
CA LEU A 106 7.25 -14.66 -0.46
C LEU A 106 7.37 -13.65 0.69
N SER A 107 6.87 -13.99 1.87
CA SER A 107 6.92 -13.08 3.04
C SER A 107 8.34 -12.67 3.40
N GLU A 108 9.32 -13.57 3.27
CA GLU A 108 10.73 -13.29 3.51
C GLU A 108 11.36 -12.28 2.52
N VAL A 109 10.71 -12.03 1.39
CA VAL A 109 11.11 -10.99 0.42
C VAL A 109 10.25 -9.75 0.58
N TRP A 110 8.91 -9.91 0.65
CA TRP A 110 7.97 -8.80 0.68
C TRP A 110 8.10 -7.94 1.94
N GLU A 111 8.10 -8.55 3.13
CA GLU A 111 8.10 -7.80 4.38
C GLU A 111 9.35 -6.92 4.56
N PRO A 112 10.60 -7.41 4.33
CA PRO A 112 11.77 -6.55 4.37
C PRO A 112 11.78 -5.49 3.27
N LEU A 113 11.25 -5.81 2.07
CA LEU A 113 11.17 -4.87 0.96
C LEU A 113 10.21 -3.72 1.29
N GLU A 114 8.99 -4.03 1.72
CA GLU A 114 7.99 -3.04 2.12
C GLU A 114 8.53 -2.13 3.23
N GLN A 115 9.20 -2.71 4.23
CA GLN A 115 9.83 -1.94 5.31
C GLN A 115 10.87 -0.95 4.77
N LYS A 116 11.78 -1.40 3.91
CA LYS A 116 12.82 -0.55 3.33
C LYS A 116 12.26 0.52 2.39
N ILE A 117 11.27 0.16 1.57
CA ILE A 117 10.55 1.10 0.70
C ILE A 117 9.91 2.21 1.52
N THR A 118 9.18 1.85 2.57
CA THR A 118 8.53 2.81 3.47
C THR A 118 9.54 3.74 4.15
N GLN A 119 10.60 3.18 4.73
CA GLN A 119 11.67 3.98 5.36
C GLN A 119 12.33 4.93 4.35
N ARG A 120 12.51 4.48 3.11
CA ARG A 120 13.08 5.30 2.04
C ARG A 120 12.15 6.45 1.66
N MET A 121 10.85 6.18 1.45
CA MET A 121 9.85 7.19 1.14
C MET A 121 9.74 8.24 2.25
N VAL A 122 9.61 7.80 3.51
CA VAL A 122 9.53 8.69 4.66
C VAL A 122 10.74 9.63 4.70
N ARG A 123 11.94 9.11 4.47
CA ARG A 123 13.18 9.91 4.49
C ARG A 123 13.29 10.84 3.29
N VAL A 124 13.04 10.36 2.06
CA VAL A 124 13.24 11.13 0.82
C VAL A 124 12.24 12.29 0.74
N TYR A 125 10.99 12.04 1.15
CA TYR A 125 9.92 13.04 1.07
C TYR A 125 9.63 13.73 2.40
N ALA A 126 10.42 13.46 3.44
CA ALA A 126 10.21 14.00 4.80
C ALA A 126 8.76 13.87 5.26
N LEU A 127 8.17 12.67 5.07
CA LEU A 127 6.75 12.44 5.38
C LEU A 127 6.49 12.53 6.88
N ALA A 128 5.40 13.18 7.24
CA ALA A 128 4.85 13.14 8.60
C ALA A 128 4.43 11.71 8.94
N THR A 129 4.80 11.23 10.12
CA THR A 129 4.57 9.84 10.54
C THR A 129 3.67 9.70 11.76
N GLU A 130 3.17 10.81 12.29
CA GLU A 130 2.43 10.86 13.55
C GLU A 130 1.04 10.24 13.47
N GLN A 131 0.46 10.17 12.27
CA GLN A 131 -0.90 9.69 12.05
C GLN A 131 -0.92 8.59 10.99
N VAL A 132 -1.50 7.45 11.35
CA VAL A 132 -1.61 6.28 10.48
C VAL A 132 -3.07 5.86 10.36
N ARG A 133 -3.60 5.89 9.15
CA ARG A 133 -4.94 5.40 8.84
C ARG A 133 -4.89 3.93 8.45
N LEU A 134 -5.78 3.16 9.06
CA LEU A 134 -5.91 1.72 8.84
C LEU A 134 -7.30 1.39 8.31
N ASP A 135 -7.37 0.63 7.22
CA ASP A 135 -8.64 0.14 6.69
C ASP A 135 -8.48 -1.21 5.99
N THR A 136 -9.58 -1.94 5.88
CA THR A 136 -9.67 -3.18 5.10
C THR A 136 -10.56 -2.97 3.89
N THR A 137 -10.12 -3.47 2.74
CA THR A 137 -10.95 -3.53 1.53
C THR A 137 -11.03 -4.96 1.00
N THR A 138 -11.95 -5.21 0.08
CA THR A 138 -12.11 -6.52 -0.56
C THR A 138 -12.02 -6.40 -2.07
N ALA A 139 -11.31 -7.34 -2.70
CA ALA A 139 -11.32 -7.48 -4.15
C ALA A 139 -12.05 -8.78 -4.52
N LYS A 140 -13.00 -8.68 -5.44
CA LYS A 140 -13.87 -9.80 -5.86
C LYS A 140 -13.42 -10.38 -7.18
N VAL A 141 -13.66 -11.67 -7.35
CA VAL A 141 -13.41 -12.38 -8.61
C VAL A 141 -14.72 -12.83 -9.21
N TYR A 142 -14.89 -12.50 -10.48
CA TYR A 142 -15.99 -12.94 -11.31
C TYR A 142 -15.52 -14.08 -12.22
N GLY A 143 -16.08 -15.27 -12.03
CA GLY A 143 -15.71 -16.46 -12.78
C GLY A 143 -14.50 -17.20 -12.20
N GLY A 144 -14.14 -18.31 -12.83
CA GLY A 144 -13.02 -19.17 -12.43
C GLY A 144 -13.44 -20.35 -11.56
N SER A 145 -12.98 -21.54 -11.96
CA SER A 145 -13.20 -22.80 -11.24
C SER A 145 -12.12 -23.10 -10.21
N ASP A 146 -11.04 -22.32 -10.17
CA ASP A 146 -9.86 -22.66 -9.41
C ASP A 146 -10.00 -22.32 -7.93
N VAL A 147 -9.68 -23.29 -7.10
CA VAL A 147 -9.67 -23.15 -5.63
C VAL A 147 -8.41 -22.43 -5.23
N SER A 148 -8.48 -21.10 -5.14
CA SER A 148 -7.40 -20.32 -4.55
C SER A 148 -7.57 -20.26 -3.02
N VAL A 149 -6.47 -20.41 -2.30
CA VAL A 149 -6.46 -20.24 -0.84
C VAL A 149 -6.87 -18.81 -0.44
N LEU A 150 -6.53 -17.81 -1.26
CA LEU A 150 -6.83 -16.40 -1.01
C LEU A 150 -8.28 -16.04 -1.35
N PHE A 151 -8.79 -16.54 -2.49
CA PHE A 151 -10.14 -16.22 -2.94
C PHE A 151 -11.18 -17.10 -2.27
N GLN A 152 -11.68 -16.67 -1.13
CA GLN A 152 -12.67 -17.36 -0.32
C GLN A 152 -13.98 -16.58 -0.29
N ARG A 153 -15.11 -17.31 -0.07
CA ARG A 153 -16.38 -16.68 0.23
C ARG A 153 -16.37 -16.22 1.68
N GLY A 154 -16.75 -14.96 1.92
CA GLY A 154 -16.75 -14.36 3.24
C GLY A 154 -17.81 -13.27 3.36
N HIS A 155 -17.75 -12.52 4.46
CA HIS A 155 -18.60 -11.35 4.63
C HIS A 155 -18.32 -10.32 3.54
N SER A 156 -19.34 -10.00 2.76
CA SER A 156 -19.22 -9.07 1.63
C SER A 156 -19.75 -7.69 2.04
N LYS A 157 -18.90 -6.67 2.02
CA LYS A 157 -19.29 -5.27 2.25
C LYS A 157 -20.35 -4.78 1.24
N ASP A 158 -20.38 -5.37 0.03
CA ASP A 158 -21.29 -4.98 -1.07
C ASP A 158 -22.46 -5.95 -1.25
N HIS A 159 -22.81 -6.72 -0.22
CA HIS A 159 -23.92 -7.66 -0.23
C HIS A 159 -23.87 -8.72 -1.36
N ARG A 160 -22.66 -9.15 -1.77
CA ARG A 160 -22.40 -10.20 -2.76
C ARG A 160 -21.70 -11.41 -2.14
N PRO A 161 -22.36 -12.13 -1.21
CA PRO A 161 -21.76 -13.31 -0.55
C PRO A 161 -21.58 -14.50 -1.51
N ASP A 162 -22.18 -14.44 -2.69
CA ASP A 162 -22.05 -15.40 -3.79
C ASP A 162 -20.67 -15.36 -4.47
N LEU A 163 -19.98 -14.21 -4.39
CA LEU A 163 -18.67 -14.04 -5.01
C LEU A 163 -17.53 -14.41 -4.06
N ARG A 164 -16.48 -14.98 -4.65
CA ARG A 164 -15.20 -15.16 -3.96
C ARG A 164 -14.48 -13.82 -3.91
N GLN A 165 -13.79 -13.58 -2.83
CA GLN A 165 -13.06 -12.34 -2.58
C GLN A 165 -11.74 -12.64 -1.89
N LEU A 166 -10.78 -11.77 -2.03
CA LEU A 166 -9.66 -11.61 -1.12
C LEU A 166 -9.86 -10.34 -0.29
N LYS A 167 -9.18 -10.26 0.81
CA LYS A 167 -9.20 -9.08 1.67
C LYS A 167 -7.82 -8.44 1.70
N VAL A 168 -7.78 -7.11 1.63
CA VAL A 168 -6.54 -6.34 1.72
C VAL A 168 -6.65 -5.43 2.94
N MET A 169 -5.70 -5.57 3.87
CA MET A 169 -5.49 -4.63 4.97
C MET A 169 -4.47 -3.59 4.51
N LEU A 170 -4.79 -2.32 4.67
CA LEU A 170 -3.96 -1.20 4.26
C LEU A 170 -3.63 -0.30 5.44
N ALA A 171 -2.42 0.23 5.43
CA ALA A 171 -1.96 1.30 6.32
C ALA A 171 -1.42 2.46 5.51
N ALA A 172 -1.86 3.67 5.79
CA ALA A 172 -1.45 4.87 5.06
C ALA A 172 -1.13 6.02 6.04
N LEU A 173 -0.14 6.85 5.72
CA LEU A 173 0.18 8.06 6.46
C LEU A 173 -0.78 9.19 6.08
N ASP A 174 -1.37 9.84 7.07
CA ASP A 174 -2.14 11.07 6.87
C ASP A 174 -1.19 12.30 6.86
N PRO A 175 -1.55 13.38 6.17
CA PRO A 175 -2.76 13.57 5.35
C PRO A 175 -2.64 13.09 3.90
N LEU A 176 -1.47 12.67 3.45
CA LEU A 176 -1.20 12.39 2.03
C LEU A 176 -1.72 11.03 1.55
N GLY A 177 -2.10 10.13 2.44
CA GLY A 177 -2.56 8.80 2.08
C GLY A 177 -1.47 7.89 1.53
N VAL A 178 -0.20 8.15 1.86
CA VAL A 178 0.93 7.35 1.38
C VAL A 178 0.91 5.98 2.04
N LEU A 179 0.79 4.92 1.26
CA LEU A 179 0.79 3.55 1.76
C LEU A 179 2.13 3.19 2.40
N VAL A 180 2.06 2.63 3.61
CA VAL A 180 3.22 2.22 4.42
C VAL A 180 3.11 0.77 4.90
N GLY A 181 2.02 0.11 4.60
CA GLY A 181 1.80 -1.31 4.85
C GLY A 181 0.62 -1.84 4.06
N ALA A 182 0.77 -3.01 3.47
CA ALA A 182 -0.28 -3.74 2.79
C ALA A 182 -0.18 -5.24 3.11
N ASP A 183 -1.33 -5.86 3.40
CA ASP A 183 -1.40 -7.30 3.66
C ASP A 183 -2.59 -7.91 2.92
N VAL A 184 -2.35 -9.02 2.23
CA VAL A 184 -3.37 -9.72 1.45
C VAL A 184 -3.70 -11.03 2.14
N VAL A 185 -4.95 -11.18 2.54
CA VAL A 185 -5.40 -12.33 3.30
C VAL A 185 -6.64 -12.99 2.67
N PRO A 186 -6.93 -14.26 3.02
CA PRO A 186 -8.13 -14.94 2.54
C PRO A 186 -9.41 -14.13 2.82
N GLY A 187 -10.33 -14.12 1.85
CA GLY A 187 -11.54 -13.31 1.91
C GLY A 187 -12.50 -13.62 3.05
N ASN A 188 -12.35 -14.77 3.71
CA ASN A 188 -13.10 -15.16 4.89
C ASN A 188 -12.42 -14.79 6.22
N THR A 189 -11.26 -14.14 6.20
CA THR A 189 -10.55 -13.71 7.42
C THR A 189 -11.35 -12.65 8.16
N ALA A 190 -11.43 -12.77 9.49
CA ALA A 190 -12.06 -11.76 10.34
C ALA A 190 -11.22 -10.48 10.40
N ASP A 191 -11.87 -9.31 10.36
CA ASP A 191 -11.19 -8.02 10.34
C ASP A 191 -10.45 -7.71 11.65
N ASP A 192 -11.05 -8.05 12.78
CA ASP A 192 -10.60 -7.62 14.11
C ASP A 192 -9.13 -7.98 14.41
N GLY A 193 -8.66 -9.16 13.95
CA GLY A 193 -7.29 -9.60 14.16
C GLY A 193 -6.26 -8.89 13.27
N LEU A 194 -6.68 -8.38 12.12
CA LEU A 194 -5.78 -7.79 11.12
C LEU A 194 -5.16 -6.48 11.60
N TYR A 195 -5.92 -5.67 12.35
CA TYR A 195 -5.43 -4.41 12.88
C TYR A 195 -4.23 -4.57 13.80
N VAL A 196 -4.30 -5.51 14.75
CA VAL A 196 -3.19 -5.77 15.68
C VAL A 196 -1.93 -6.23 14.94
N LEU A 197 -2.09 -7.12 13.95
CA LEU A 197 -0.96 -7.62 13.15
C LEU A 197 -0.31 -6.49 12.33
N MET A 198 -1.12 -5.67 11.65
CA MET A 198 -0.62 -4.53 10.89
C MET A 198 0.10 -3.52 11.78
N ILE A 199 -0.50 -3.12 12.91
CA ILE A 199 0.12 -2.21 13.88
C ILE A 199 1.44 -2.78 14.41
N ALA A 200 1.50 -4.07 14.70
CA ALA A 200 2.72 -4.73 15.15
C ALA A 200 3.84 -4.66 14.09
N ARG A 201 3.48 -4.89 12.81
CA ARG A 201 4.42 -4.82 11.68
C ARG A 201 4.93 -3.39 11.45
N LEU A 202 4.08 -2.38 11.52
CA LEU A 202 4.47 -0.98 11.34
C LEU A 202 5.48 -0.48 12.39
N ARG A 203 5.53 -1.07 13.57
CA ARG A 203 6.50 -0.69 14.62
C ARG A 203 7.96 -0.92 14.26
N SER A 204 8.24 -1.77 13.26
CA SER A 204 9.59 -1.95 12.73
C SER A 204 9.97 -0.89 11.69
N THR A 205 8.99 -0.14 11.20
CA THR A 205 9.12 0.79 10.08
C THR A 205 8.94 2.25 10.49
N LEU A 206 7.97 2.51 11.37
CA LEU A 206 7.60 3.83 11.88
C LEU A 206 8.05 3.99 13.34
N PRO A 207 7.98 5.22 13.92
CA PRO A 207 8.26 5.42 15.34
C PRO A 207 7.47 4.46 16.23
N ALA A 208 8.12 3.85 17.20
CA ALA A 208 7.51 2.80 18.02
C ALA A 208 6.43 3.29 18.98
N LYS A 209 6.38 4.61 19.26
CA LYS A 209 5.46 5.26 20.22
C LYS A 209 5.05 6.63 19.74
N GLY A 210 3.92 7.10 20.24
CA GLY A 210 3.41 8.46 19.98
C GLY A 210 2.59 8.59 18.70
N LEU A 211 2.29 7.48 18.02
CA LEU A 211 1.46 7.48 16.83
C LEU A 211 -0.03 7.55 17.19
N LEU A 212 -0.80 8.22 16.36
CA LEU A 212 -2.26 8.16 16.34
C LEU A 212 -2.71 7.20 15.23
N TYR A 213 -3.29 6.07 15.61
CA TYR A 213 -3.92 5.13 14.68
C TYR A 213 -5.39 5.51 14.48
N ILE A 214 -5.79 5.68 13.21
CA ILE A 214 -7.15 6.06 12.82
C ILE A 214 -7.76 4.92 12.02
N GLY A 215 -8.94 4.47 12.36
CA GLY A 215 -9.61 3.40 11.63
C GLY A 215 -11.13 3.40 11.82
N ASP A 216 -11.80 2.45 11.19
CA ASP A 216 -13.24 2.25 11.31
C ASP A 216 -13.64 1.63 12.66
N CYS A 217 -14.93 1.38 12.84
CA CYS A 217 -15.47 0.78 14.08
C CYS A 217 -14.91 -0.64 14.37
N LYS A 218 -14.37 -1.35 13.38
CA LYS A 218 -13.74 -2.66 13.55
C LYS A 218 -12.39 -2.54 14.27
N MET A 219 -11.64 -1.48 13.96
CA MET A 219 -10.42 -1.15 14.72
C MET A 219 -10.74 -0.86 16.20
N GLY A 220 -11.97 -0.44 16.50
CA GLY A 220 -12.44 -0.17 17.85
C GLY A 220 -12.60 -1.40 18.76
N ALA A 221 -12.30 -2.62 18.30
CA ALA A 221 -12.32 -3.83 19.12
C ALA A 221 -11.42 -3.71 20.37
N LEU A 222 -11.88 -4.23 21.51
CA LEU A 222 -11.17 -4.08 22.79
C LEU A 222 -9.70 -4.52 22.73
N ALA A 223 -9.43 -5.64 22.06
CA ALA A 223 -8.07 -6.17 21.91
C ALA A 223 -7.16 -5.19 21.18
N THR A 224 -7.64 -4.57 20.08
CA THR A 224 -6.89 -3.58 19.30
C THR A 224 -6.62 -2.33 20.13
N ARG A 225 -7.64 -1.75 20.77
CA ARG A 225 -7.51 -0.57 21.63
C ARG A 225 -6.51 -0.82 22.77
N ALA A 226 -6.64 -1.96 23.44
CA ALA A 226 -5.72 -2.34 24.51
C ALA A 226 -4.28 -2.52 24.01
N TYR A 227 -4.09 -3.08 22.81
CA TYR A 227 -2.77 -3.21 22.19
C TYR A 227 -2.15 -1.84 21.88
N VAL A 228 -2.89 -0.93 21.24
CA VAL A 228 -2.44 0.41 20.88
C VAL A 228 -1.99 1.18 22.13
N VAL A 229 -2.83 1.25 23.16
CA VAL A 229 -2.52 1.98 24.41
C VAL A 229 -1.33 1.37 25.14
N ARG A 230 -1.28 0.04 25.27
CA ARG A 230 -0.19 -0.68 25.94
C ARG A 230 1.16 -0.45 25.23
N THR A 231 1.15 -0.20 23.92
CA THR A 231 2.36 0.07 23.14
C THR A 231 2.75 1.55 23.09
N GLY A 232 2.05 2.43 23.85
CA GLY A 232 2.37 3.85 23.98
C GLY A 232 1.90 4.70 22.81
N ASN A 233 0.80 4.29 22.17
CA ASN A 233 0.18 4.97 21.04
C ASN A 233 -1.26 5.36 21.38
N SER A 234 -1.88 6.17 20.53
CA SER A 234 -3.27 6.61 20.62
C SER A 234 -4.10 6.05 19.48
N TYR A 235 -5.41 6.01 19.63
CA TYR A 235 -6.32 5.60 18.57
C TYR A 235 -7.51 6.54 18.44
N LEU A 236 -8.06 6.65 17.24
CA LEU A 236 -9.30 7.35 16.91
C LEU A 236 -10.17 6.42 16.07
N THR A 237 -11.34 6.05 16.58
CA THR A 237 -12.31 5.21 15.87
C THR A 237 -13.73 5.71 16.13
N PRO A 238 -14.65 5.54 15.17
CA PRO A 238 -16.06 5.71 15.45
C PRO A 238 -16.49 4.76 16.57
N LEU A 239 -17.39 5.21 17.41
CA LEU A 239 -17.98 4.37 18.45
C LEU A 239 -19.03 3.45 17.82
N ALA A 240 -18.87 2.13 18.00
CA ALA A 240 -19.81 1.17 17.46
C ALA A 240 -21.17 1.30 18.17
N GLN A 241 -22.23 1.59 17.44
CA GLN A 241 -23.59 1.73 17.97
C GLN A 241 -24.24 0.36 18.19
N VAL A 242 -23.79 -0.34 19.23
CA VAL A 242 -24.28 -1.67 19.59
C VAL A 242 -24.73 -1.72 21.07
N GLY A 243 -25.61 -2.65 21.38
CA GLY A 243 -26.14 -2.81 22.76
C GLY A 243 -26.91 -1.56 23.22
N GLY A 244 -26.65 -1.09 24.44
CA GLY A 244 -27.27 0.11 25.01
C GLY A 244 -26.63 1.44 24.61
N LEU A 245 -25.65 1.42 23.71
CA LEU A 245 -24.93 2.63 23.30
C LEU A 245 -25.78 3.65 22.52
N PRO A 246 -26.69 3.26 21.61
CA PRO A 246 -27.55 4.23 20.93
C PRO A 246 -28.36 5.08 21.91
N GLU A 247 -28.99 4.46 22.90
CA GLU A 247 -29.75 5.16 23.94
C GLU A 247 -28.87 6.08 24.80
N GLN A 248 -27.67 5.62 25.09
CA GLN A 248 -26.69 6.45 25.83
C GLN A 248 -26.20 7.63 25.00
N LEU A 249 -26.01 7.46 23.70
CA LEU A 249 -25.62 8.53 22.75
C LEU A 249 -26.73 9.59 22.69
N ASP A 250 -27.99 9.18 22.54
CA ASP A 250 -29.14 10.07 22.51
C ASP A 250 -29.19 10.93 23.80
N LYS A 251 -28.92 10.28 24.96
CA LYS A 251 -28.85 11.01 26.23
C LYS A 251 -27.71 12.02 26.29
N TRP A 252 -26.52 11.67 25.79
CA TRP A 252 -25.38 12.60 25.73
C TRP A 252 -25.66 13.80 24.81
N VAL A 253 -26.26 13.55 23.65
CA VAL A 253 -26.67 14.60 22.71
C VAL A 253 -27.73 15.51 23.36
N ASP A 254 -28.74 14.94 24.02
CA ASP A 254 -29.79 15.68 24.75
C ASP A 254 -29.18 16.56 25.87
N ASP A 255 -28.24 16.03 26.63
CA ASP A 255 -27.57 16.77 27.70
C ASP A 255 -26.69 17.92 27.15
N ALA A 256 -26.03 17.71 26.00
CA ALA A 256 -25.30 18.77 25.29
C ALA A 256 -26.24 19.86 24.77
N VAL A 257 -27.31 19.50 24.06
CA VAL A 257 -28.31 20.43 23.49
C VAL A 257 -28.99 21.24 24.61
N ARG A 258 -29.22 20.64 25.77
CA ARG A 258 -29.82 21.34 26.95
C ARG A 258 -28.81 22.16 27.77
N GLY A 259 -27.55 22.24 27.31
CA GLY A 259 -26.51 23.00 27.99
C GLY A 259 -26.08 22.41 29.34
N LYS A 260 -26.33 21.13 29.58
CA LYS A 260 -25.92 20.48 30.84
C LYS A 260 -24.45 20.06 30.86
N VAL A 261 -23.80 20.04 29.70
CA VAL A 261 -22.38 19.76 29.54
C VAL A 261 -21.70 20.97 28.92
N HIS A 262 -20.47 21.21 29.31
CA HIS A 262 -19.66 22.29 28.74
C HIS A 262 -18.98 21.76 27.48
N LEU A 263 -19.38 22.28 26.31
CA LEU A 263 -18.76 21.96 25.04
C LEU A 263 -17.53 22.87 24.87
N GLN A 264 -16.46 22.30 24.30
CA GLN A 264 -15.24 23.02 23.94
C GLN A 264 -15.15 23.17 22.42
N PRO A 265 -14.77 24.35 21.91
CA PRO A 265 -14.61 24.53 20.48
C PRO A 265 -13.48 23.65 19.95
N ILE A 266 -13.74 22.95 18.84
CA ILE A 266 -12.70 22.30 18.03
C ILE A 266 -12.25 23.34 17.01
N LEU A 267 -10.99 23.71 17.08
CA LEU A 267 -10.40 24.68 16.16
C LEU A 267 -9.64 23.93 15.04
N ASP A 268 -9.58 24.57 13.88
CA ASP A 268 -8.73 24.12 12.77
C ASP A 268 -7.24 24.32 13.12
N VAL A 269 -6.36 23.82 12.26
CA VAL A 269 -4.90 23.89 12.41
C VAL A 269 -4.40 25.33 12.55
N ASP A 270 -5.11 26.30 11.99
CA ASP A 270 -4.84 27.74 12.13
C ASP A 270 -5.16 28.30 13.54
N GLY A 271 -5.85 27.53 14.38
CA GLY A 271 -6.27 27.93 15.73
C GLY A 271 -7.37 29.00 15.79
N ASN A 272 -7.91 29.43 14.65
CA ASN A 272 -8.88 30.53 14.56
C ASN A 272 -10.23 30.10 14.02
N THR A 273 -10.27 29.11 13.13
CA THR A 273 -11.51 28.64 12.52
C THR A 273 -12.15 27.56 13.39
N SER A 274 -13.35 27.78 13.87
CA SER A 274 -14.11 26.74 14.60
C SER A 274 -14.68 25.72 13.62
N LEU A 275 -14.31 24.45 13.81
CA LEU A 275 -14.81 23.30 13.06
C LEU A 275 -16.06 22.70 13.71
N GLY A 276 -16.33 23.03 14.96
CA GLY A 276 -17.43 22.51 15.76
C GLY A 276 -17.15 22.60 17.25
N GLU A 277 -17.92 21.84 18.01
CA GLU A 277 -17.78 21.76 19.47
C GLU A 277 -17.72 20.28 19.89
N ALA A 278 -16.92 19.99 20.91
CA ALA A 278 -16.79 18.66 21.50
C ALA A 278 -16.86 18.71 23.04
N TYR A 279 -17.14 17.55 23.60
CA TYR A 279 -17.28 17.32 25.03
C TYR A 279 -16.38 16.11 25.44
#